data_4ccc90f8818e7c3670699f25c4b79caf
#
_entry.id   4ccc90f8818e7c3670699f25c4b79caf
#
_cell.length_a   1.000
_cell.length_b   1.000
_cell.length_c   1.000
_cell.angle_alpha   90.00
_cell.angle_beta   90.00
_cell.angle_gamma   90.00
#
_symmetry.space_group_name_H-M   'P 1'
#
loop_
_entity.id
_entity.type
_entity.pdbx_description
1 polymer ?
#
loop_
_entity_poly.entity_id
_entity_poly.type
_entity_poly.pdbx_seq_one_letter_code
_entity_poly.pdbx_strand_id
1 'polypeptide(L)'
;KIEDLQKLLTWVEINYGFSLDNVLQELELELFTKKDTFYLIPVKYLDQFNGFPFSMLGMKLGKYSGDNFMLSHEFISRFGSKFENGIMTIDDEYLDHWMQGRDIRSLSDKTWQMGTIVVVKDSRSRILGGGKILSDRIRNLLPQRYVR
;
A
#
# COMPACT_ATOMS: atom_id res chain seq x y z
N LYS A 1 11.41 16.40 4.53
CA LYS A 1 11.01 17.21 5.17
C LYS A 1 9.65 17.67 4.69
N ILE A 2 9.28 18.91 4.96
CA ILE A 2 7.90 19.35 4.72
C ILE A 2 7.47 19.18 3.25
N GLU A 3 8.37 19.51 2.32
CA GLU A 3 8.07 19.35 0.89
C GLU A 3 7.89 17.89 0.50
N ASP A 4 8.70 17.01 1.04
CA ASP A 4 8.62 15.57 0.75
C ASP A 4 7.35 14.97 1.31
N LEU A 5 6.94 15.40 2.51
CA LEU A 5 5.70 14.98 3.13
C LEU A 5 4.50 15.43 2.28
N GLN A 6 4.49 16.69 1.86
CA GLN A 6 3.39 17.21 1.06
C GLN A 6 3.28 16.49 -0.29
N LYS A 7 4.41 16.21 -0.91
CA LYS A 7 4.43 15.43 -2.16
C LYS A 7 3.87 14.04 -1.96
N LEU A 8 4.21 13.39 -0.86
CA LEU A 8 3.71 12.05 -0.56
C LEU A 8 2.20 12.06 -0.32
N LEU A 9 1.71 13.02 0.46
CA LEU A 9 0.27 13.16 0.72
C LEU A 9 -0.50 13.36 -0.59
N THR A 10 0.00 14.24 -1.45
CA THR A 10 -0.60 14.53 -2.75
C THR A 10 -0.57 13.30 -3.65
N TRP A 11 0.54 12.58 -3.67
CA TRP A 11 0.70 11.38 -4.48
C TRP A 11 -0.30 10.29 -4.08
N VAL A 12 -0.48 10.07 -2.78
CA VAL A 12 -1.44 9.09 -2.28
C VAL A 12 -2.86 9.49 -2.67
N GLU A 13 -3.19 10.77 -2.54
CA GLU A 13 -4.52 11.26 -2.88
C GLU A 13 -4.81 11.12 -4.38
N ILE A 14 -3.86 11.48 -5.23
CA ILE A 14 -4.03 11.39 -6.69
C ILE A 14 -4.17 9.92 -7.14
N ASN A 15 -3.34 9.05 -6.63
CA ASN A 15 -3.28 7.66 -7.10
C ASN A 15 -4.36 6.77 -6.48
N TYR A 16 -4.80 7.06 -5.26
CA TYR A 16 -5.70 6.17 -4.54
C TYR A 16 -7.00 6.84 -4.06
N GLY A 17 -7.15 8.13 -4.28
CA GLY A 17 -8.33 8.86 -3.79
C GLY A 17 -8.45 8.80 -2.27
N PHE A 18 -7.32 8.82 -1.56
CA PHE A 18 -7.28 8.59 -0.12
C PHE A 18 -6.53 9.73 0.56
N SER A 19 -7.17 10.34 1.57
CA SER A 19 -6.55 11.42 2.32
C SER A 19 -5.72 10.86 3.48
N LEU A 20 -4.41 10.71 3.24
CA LEU A 20 -3.48 10.30 4.28
C LEU A 20 -3.43 11.33 5.41
N ASP A 21 -3.55 12.61 5.07
CA ASP A 21 -3.56 13.69 6.06
C ASP A 21 -4.68 13.53 7.09
N ASN A 22 -5.89 13.19 6.64
CA ASN A 22 -7.01 12.94 7.54
C ASN A 22 -6.72 11.78 8.50
N VAL A 23 -6.09 10.72 8.00
CA VAL A 23 -5.73 9.56 8.83
C VAL A 23 -4.70 9.96 9.88
N LEU A 24 -3.70 10.75 9.50
CA LEU A 24 -2.69 11.22 10.45
C LEU A 24 -3.34 12.02 11.57
N GLN A 25 -4.31 12.87 11.25
CA GLN A 25 -4.99 13.69 12.24
C GLN A 25 -5.95 12.87 13.10
N GLU A 26 -6.81 12.07 12.50
CA GLU A 26 -7.83 11.31 13.22
C GLU A 26 -7.25 10.26 14.16
N LEU A 27 -6.18 9.61 13.75
CA LEU A 27 -5.56 8.55 14.53
C LEU A 27 -4.35 9.03 15.33
N GLU A 28 -4.10 10.34 15.32
CA GLU A 28 -2.98 10.96 16.03
C GLU A 28 -1.66 10.25 15.71
N LEU A 29 -1.37 10.16 14.41
CA LEU A 29 -0.15 9.55 13.90
C LEU A 29 0.80 10.61 13.37
N GLU A 30 2.10 10.32 13.46
CA GLU A 30 3.13 11.10 12.78
C GLU A 30 3.85 10.23 11.78
N LEU A 31 4.30 10.87 10.71
CA LEU A 31 5.04 10.21 9.65
C LEU A 31 6.53 10.39 9.89
N PHE A 32 7.25 9.27 9.93
CA PHE A 32 8.70 9.24 10.06
C PHE A 32 9.32 8.50 8.89
N THR A 33 10.53 8.91 8.53
CA THR A 33 11.28 8.25 7.48
C THR A 33 12.63 7.78 8.00
N LYS A 34 13.03 6.59 7.56
CA LYS A 34 14.36 6.06 7.77
C LYS A 34 14.83 5.53 6.43
N LYS A 35 15.84 6.18 5.86
CA LYS A 35 16.26 5.93 4.49
C LYS A 35 15.08 6.13 3.54
N ASP A 36 14.73 5.15 2.75
CA ASP A 36 13.63 5.23 1.78
C ASP A 36 12.29 4.73 2.31
N THR A 37 12.25 4.31 3.57
CA THR A 37 11.05 3.71 4.17
C THR A 37 10.36 4.70 5.10
N PHE A 38 9.02 4.76 4.98
CA PHE A 38 8.18 5.64 5.77
C PHE A 38 7.34 4.83 6.76
N TYR A 39 7.19 5.36 7.97
CA TYR A 39 6.45 4.73 9.07
C TYR A 39 5.41 5.68 9.63
N LEU A 40 4.26 5.12 10.01
CA LEU A 40 3.22 5.83 10.74
C LEU A 40 3.29 5.41 12.21
N ILE A 41 3.55 6.36 13.09
CA ILE A 41 3.78 6.09 14.50
C ILE A 41 2.77 6.87 15.34
N PRO A 42 2.04 6.21 16.26
CA PRO A 42 1.18 6.93 17.19
C PRO A 42 1.98 7.94 18.01
N VAL A 43 1.51 9.17 18.04
CA VAL A 43 2.19 10.26 18.76
C VAL A 43 2.45 9.90 20.22
N LYS A 44 1.51 9.21 20.85
CA LYS A 44 1.65 8.76 22.24
C LYS A 44 2.85 7.85 22.51
N TYR A 45 3.33 7.14 21.47
CA TYR A 45 4.47 6.23 21.63
C TYR A 45 5.82 6.94 21.55
N LEU A 46 5.86 8.14 21.03
CA LEU A 46 7.12 8.88 20.84
C LEU A 46 7.81 9.16 22.16
N ASP A 47 7.03 9.50 23.19
CA ASP A 47 7.59 9.76 24.53
C ASP A 47 7.81 8.48 25.33
N GLN A 48 6.87 7.51 25.20
CA GLN A 48 6.89 6.30 26.00
C GLN A 48 8.02 5.33 25.61
N PHE A 49 8.36 5.30 24.34
CA PHE A 49 9.29 4.30 23.79
C PHE A 49 10.46 4.97 23.09
N ASN A 50 10.97 6.03 23.69
CA ASN A 50 12.12 6.74 23.15
C ASN A 50 13.33 5.78 23.01
N GLY A 51 13.93 5.78 21.81
CA GLY A 51 15.06 4.91 21.51
C GLY A 51 14.70 3.57 20.87
N PHE A 52 13.42 3.22 20.82
CA PHE A 52 12.99 2.01 20.11
C PHE A 52 13.01 2.24 18.60
N PRO A 53 13.30 1.21 17.78
CA PRO A 53 13.24 1.33 16.34
C PRO A 53 11.82 1.66 15.86
N PHE A 54 11.70 2.49 14.83
CA PHE A 54 10.39 2.89 14.28
C PHE A 54 9.55 1.69 13.83
N SER A 55 10.20 0.65 13.31
CA SER A 55 9.51 -0.57 12.88
C SER A 55 8.79 -1.30 14.01
N MET A 56 9.19 -1.05 15.26
CA MET A 56 8.55 -1.63 16.44
C MET A 56 7.44 -0.75 17.01
N LEU A 57 7.46 0.54 16.71
CA LEU A 57 6.52 1.52 17.29
C LEU A 57 5.28 1.73 16.44
N GLY A 58 5.38 1.48 15.14
CA GLY A 58 4.31 1.83 14.23
C GLY A 58 4.23 0.92 13.03
N MET A 59 3.43 1.37 12.08
CA MET A 59 3.17 0.64 10.85
C MET A 59 3.99 1.21 9.71
N LYS A 60 4.55 0.35 8.89
CA LYS A 60 5.20 0.77 7.66
C LYS A 60 4.14 1.28 6.68
N LEU A 61 4.32 2.51 6.19
CA LEU A 61 3.48 3.07 5.14
C LEU A 61 3.89 2.53 3.76
N GLY A 62 5.17 2.55 3.50
CA GLY A 62 5.72 2.14 2.21
C GLY A 62 7.16 2.58 2.07
N LYS A 63 7.68 2.44 0.87
CA LYS A 63 9.07 2.82 0.57
C LYS A 63 9.21 3.29 -0.87
N TYR A 64 10.24 4.09 -1.12
CA TYR A 64 10.65 4.40 -2.48
C TYR A 64 11.50 3.27 -3.05
N SER A 65 11.24 2.94 -4.30
CA SER A 65 12.08 2.07 -5.11
C SER A 65 12.44 2.89 -6.36
N GLY A 66 13.63 3.49 -6.35
CA GLY A 66 13.95 4.54 -7.32
C GLY A 66 13.02 5.74 -7.13
N ASP A 67 12.34 6.17 -8.17
CA ASP A 67 11.40 7.28 -8.13
C ASP A 67 9.96 6.85 -7.80
N ASN A 68 9.71 5.55 -7.69
CA ASN A 68 8.39 5.02 -7.46
C ASN A 68 8.16 4.74 -5.98
N PHE A 69 7.04 5.22 -5.44
CA PHE A 69 6.64 4.90 -4.08
C PHE A 69 5.76 3.66 -4.09
N MET A 70 6.09 2.70 -3.23
CA MET A 70 5.35 1.44 -3.09
C MET A 70 4.70 1.38 -1.71
N LEU A 71 3.38 1.36 -1.68
CA LEU A 71 2.64 1.17 -0.43
C LEU A 71 2.93 -0.21 0.15
N SER A 72 3.03 -0.29 1.47
CA SER A 72 3.25 -1.57 2.15
C SER A 72 1.99 -2.42 2.14
N HIS A 73 2.17 -3.73 2.28
CA HIS A 73 1.06 -4.66 2.45
C HIS A 73 0.23 -4.31 3.69
N GLU A 74 0.88 -3.94 4.78
CA GLU A 74 0.23 -3.56 6.03
C GLU A 74 -0.71 -2.38 5.84
N PHE A 75 -0.24 -1.36 5.14
CA PHE A 75 -1.06 -0.18 4.87
C PHE A 75 -2.23 -0.49 3.95
N ILE A 76 -1.98 -1.24 2.89
CA ILE A 76 -3.02 -1.67 1.94
C ILE A 76 -4.09 -2.50 2.66
N SER A 77 -3.68 -3.45 3.50
CA SER A 77 -4.61 -4.31 4.22
C SER A 77 -5.50 -3.53 5.17
N ARG A 78 -4.95 -2.52 5.82
CA ARG A 78 -5.69 -1.74 6.81
C ARG A 78 -6.57 -0.66 6.19
N PHE A 79 -6.08 0.02 5.17
CA PHE A 79 -6.76 1.21 4.62
C PHE A 79 -7.26 1.03 3.20
N GLY A 80 -6.89 -0.04 2.52
CA GLY A 80 -7.23 -0.23 1.10
C GLY A 80 -8.72 -0.23 0.81
N SER A 81 -9.55 -0.65 1.76
CA SER A 81 -11.01 -0.63 1.60
C SER A 81 -11.58 0.79 1.48
N LYS A 82 -10.81 1.79 1.89
CA LYS A 82 -11.22 3.20 1.83
C LYS A 82 -10.68 3.91 0.59
N PHE A 83 -9.91 3.22 -0.24
CA PHE A 83 -9.38 3.81 -1.48
C PHE A 83 -10.48 3.91 -2.52
N GLU A 84 -10.52 5.02 -3.24
CA GLU A 84 -11.47 5.25 -4.32
C GLU A 84 -10.87 4.94 -5.69
N ASN A 85 -9.56 5.01 -5.82
CA ASN A 85 -8.82 4.76 -7.05
C ASN A 85 -7.72 3.73 -6.82
N GLY A 86 -7.09 3.30 -7.91
CA GLY A 86 -5.97 2.36 -7.82
C GLY A 86 -6.37 0.97 -7.37
N ILE A 87 -7.61 0.60 -7.65
CA ILE A 87 -8.19 -0.67 -7.21
C ILE A 87 -8.44 -1.54 -8.42
N MET A 88 -8.07 -2.81 -8.31
CA MET A 88 -8.36 -3.82 -9.31
C MET A 88 -9.14 -4.95 -8.67
N THR A 89 -10.28 -5.28 -9.25
CA THR A 89 -11.09 -6.42 -8.80
C THR A 89 -10.77 -7.62 -9.67
N ILE A 90 -10.45 -8.74 -9.04
CA ILE A 90 -10.20 -10.00 -9.75
C ILE A 90 -11.42 -10.91 -9.64
N ASP A 91 -11.64 -11.71 -10.68
CA ASP A 91 -12.71 -12.68 -10.70
C ASP A 91 -12.41 -13.83 -9.74
N ASP A 92 -13.49 -14.48 -9.25
CA ASP A 92 -13.36 -15.57 -8.29
C ASP A 92 -12.50 -16.72 -8.80
N GLU A 93 -12.47 -16.94 -10.11
CA GLU A 93 -11.64 -17.99 -10.70
C GLU A 93 -10.14 -17.78 -10.46
N TYR A 94 -9.70 -16.53 -10.20
CA TYR A 94 -8.29 -16.21 -9.93
C TYR A 94 -7.96 -16.16 -8.44
N LEU A 95 -8.94 -16.28 -7.57
CA LEU A 95 -8.73 -16.07 -6.14
C LEU A 95 -7.72 -17.04 -5.54
N ASP A 96 -7.89 -18.35 -5.78
CA ASP A 96 -6.96 -19.35 -5.26
C ASP A 96 -5.56 -19.17 -5.83
N HIS A 97 -5.48 -18.86 -7.12
CA HIS A 97 -4.22 -18.61 -7.82
C HIS A 97 -3.48 -17.43 -7.17
N TRP A 98 -4.21 -16.34 -6.92
CA TRP A 98 -3.66 -15.16 -6.26
C TRP A 98 -3.18 -15.47 -4.85
N MET A 99 -3.98 -16.17 -4.06
CA MET A 99 -3.63 -16.50 -2.68
C MET A 99 -2.45 -17.47 -2.58
N GLN A 100 -2.10 -18.14 -3.67
CA GLN A 100 -0.89 -18.95 -3.77
C GLN A 100 0.35 -18.14 -4.14
N GLY A 101 0.22 -16.81 -4.22
CA GLY A 101 1.33 -15.92 -4.53
C GLY A 101 1.66 -15.82 -6.02
N ARG A 102 0.79 -16.33 -6.88
CA ARG A 102 1.04 -16.36 -8.33
C ARG A 102 0.60 -15.07 -9.01
N ASP A 103 1.30 -14.72 -10.07
CA ASP A 103 0.94 -13.58 -10.92
C ASP A 103 -0.30 -13.91 -11.75
N ILE A 104 -1.07 -12.88 -12.13
CA ILE A 104 -2.21 -13.04 -13.00
C ILE A 104 -1.86 -12.48 -14.37
N ARG A 105 -1.99 -13.32 -15.40
CA ARG A 105 -1.78 -12.93 -16.78
C ARG A 105 -3.11 -12.59 -17.44
N SER A 106 -3.07 -11.75 -18.46
CA SER A 106 -4.22 -11.37 -19.29
C SER A 106 -5.39 -10.66 -18.61
N LEU A 107 -5.10 -9.60 -17.85
CA LEU A 107 -6.12 -8.64 -17.42
C LEU A 107 -6.07 -7.45 -18.38
N SER A 108 -6.55 -7.65 -19.59
CA SER A 108 -6.32 -6.78 -20.72
C SER A 108 -7.23 -5.57 -20.84
N ASP A 109 -8.22 -5.43 -19.94
CA ASP A 109 -9.31 -4.49 -20.17
C ASP A 109 -9.05 -3.08 -19.66
N LYS A 110 -7.92 -2.85 -18.98
CA LYS A 110 -7.66 -1.53 -18.41
C LYS A 110 -6.32 -1.00 -18.85
N THR A 111 -6.32 0.27 -19.21
CA THR A 111 -5.13 1.02 -19.57
C THR A 111 -4.39 1.45 -18.29
N TRP A 112 -3.95 0.49 -17.49
CA TRP A 112 -3.09 0.80 -16.36
C TRP A 112 -1.70 1.14 -16.86
N GLN A 113 -1.12 2.18 -16.29
CA GLN A 113 0.27 2.50 -16.60
C GLN A 113 1.19 1.45 -15.98
N MET A 114 2.17 1.00 -16.77
CA MET A 114 3.16 0.03 -16.29
C MET A 114 3.90 0.54 -15.06
N GLY A 115 4.10 -0.32 -14.09
CA GLY A 115 4.74 0.04 -12.82
C GLY A 115 3.79 0.51 -11.73
N THR A 116 2.52 0.74 -12.07
CA THR A 116 1.51 1.15 -11.09
C THR A 116 1.30 0.05 -10.06
N ILE A 117 1.23 0.44 -8.78
CA ILE A 117 0.84 -0.47 -7.70
C ILE A 117 -0.67 -0.31 -7.50
N VAL A 118 -1.39 -1.41 -7.64
CA VAL A 118 -2.84 -1.44 -7.44
C VAL A 118 -3.19 -2.22 -6.18
N VAL A 119 -4.33 -1.87 -5.58
CA VAL A 119 -4.92 -2.66 -4.50
C VAL A 119 -5.80 -3.71 -5.14
N VAL A 120 -5.55 -4.97 -4.86
CA VAL A 120 -6.30 -6.08 -5.43
C VAL A 120 -7.42 -6.47 -4.49
N LYS A 121 -8.63 -6.55 -5.02
CA LYS A 121 -9.84 -7.00 -4.31
C LYS A 121 -10.46 -8.18 -5.01
N ASP A 122 -11.22 -8.98 -4.27
CA ASP A 122 -12.08 -10.00 -4.87
C ASP A 122 -13.49 -9.43 -5.14
N SER A 123 -14.37 -10.29 -5.66
CA SER A 123 -15.76 -9.90 -5.97
C SER A 123 -16.58 -9.50 -4.74
N ARG A 124 -16.14 -9.88 -3.54
CA ARG A 124 -16.76 -9.52 -2.27
C ARG A 124 -16.13 -8.30 -1.62
N SER A 125 -15.31 -7.58 -2.35
CA SER A 125 -14.59 -6.40 -1.88
C SER A 125 -13.60 -6.67 -0.75
N ARG A 126 -13.13 -7.91 -0.62
CA ARG A 126 -12.06 -8.23 0.34
C ARG A 126 -10.73 -7.81 -0.24
N ILE A 127 -9.88 -7.21 0.59
CA ILE A 127 -8.56 -6.76 0.18
C ILE A 127 -7.62 -7.97 0.15
N LEU A 128 -6.99 -8.19 -1.00
CA LEU A 128 -6.10 -9.32 -1.23
C LEU A 128 -4.63 -8.92 -1.34
N GLY A 129 -4.30 -7.69 -1.01
CA GLY A 129 -2.94 -7.17 -1.10
C GLY A 129 -2.71 -6.28 -2.29
N GLY A 130 -1.44 -6.06 -2.62
CA GLY A 130 -1.05 -5.23 -3.75
C GLY A 130 -0.63 -6.02 -4.97
N GLY A 131 -0.73 -5.40 -6.11
CA GLY A 131 -0.22 -5.93 -7.36
C GLY A 131 0.54 -4.87 -8.12
N LYS A 132 1.53 -5.26 -8.89
CA LYS A 132 2.29 -4.34 -9.76
C LYS A 132 1.94 -4.63 -11.21
N ILE A 133 1.52 -3.59 -11.91
CA ILE A 133 1.17 -3.71 -13.33
C ILE A 133 2.43 -3.84 -14.15
N LEU A 134 2.56 -4.94 -14.87
CA LEU A 134 3.63 -5.17 -15.84
C LEU A 134 3.01 -5.29 -17.24
N SER A 135 3.86 -5.37 -18.26
CA SER A 135 3.39 -5.37 -19.66
C SER A 135 2.52 -6.57 -20.01
N ASP A 136 2.76 -7.72 -19.38
CA ASP A 136 2.10 -8.99 -19.71
C ASP A 136 1.32 -9.60 -18.56
N ARG A 137 1.37 -8.99 -17.38
CA ARG A 137 0.79 -9.59 -16.19
C ARG A 137 0.66 -8.57 -15.05
N ILE A 138 -0.02 -9.00 -14.00
CA ILE A 138 -0.02 -8.32 -12.72
C ILE A 138 0.83 -9.16 -11.78
N ARG A 139 1.93 -8.57 -11.33
CA ARG A 139 2.83 -9.22 -10.39
C ARG A 139 2.22 -9.23 -9.01
N ASN A 140 2.18 -10.40 -8.40
CA ASN A 140 1.67 -10.58 -7.05
C ASN A 140 2.67 -10.03 -6.03
N LEU A 141 2.22 -9.09 -5.20
CA LEU A 141 3.04 -8.50 -4.14
C LEU A 141 2.65 -9.02 -2.75
N LEU A 142 1.84 -10.07 -2.68
CA LEU A 142 1.45 -10.67 -1.40
C LEU A 142 2.70 -11.18 -0.69
N PRO A 143 2.96 -10.73 0.57
CA PRO A 143 4.13 -11.22 1.30
C PRO A 143 4.08 -12.73 1.49
N GLN A 144 5.25 -13.36 1.46
CA GLN A 144 5.39 -14.81 1.52
C GLN A 144 4.63 -15.43 2.71
N ARG A 145 4.62 -14.74 3.85
CA ARG A 145 3.92 -15.23 5.06
C ARG A 145 2.40 -15.34 4.91
N TYR A 146 1.82 -14.69 3.90
CA TYR A 146 0.38 -14.74 3.63
C TYR A 146 0.03 -15.68 2.47
N VAL A 147 1.02 -16.24 1.81
CA VAL A 147 0.81 -17.17 0.70
C VAL A 147 0.33 -18.51 1.26
N ARG A 148 -0.71 -19.05 0.64
CA ARG A 148 -1.28 -20.33 1.01
C ARG A 148 -0.65 -21.51 0.27
#